data_fb33358c07e51687fce1fbb851fbf156
#
_entry.id   fb33358c07e51687fce1fbb851fbf156
#
_cell.length_a   1.000
_cell.length_b   1.000
_cell.length_c   1.000
_cell.angle_alpha   90.00
_cell.angle_beta   90.00
_cell.angle_gamma   90.00
#
_symmetry.space_group_name_H-M   'P 1'
#
loop_
_entity.id
_entity.type
_entity.pdbx_description
1 polymer ?
#
loop_
_entity_poly.entity_id
_entity_poly.type
_entity_poly.pdbx_seq_one_letter_code
_entity_poly.pdbx_strand_id
1 'polypeptide(L)'
;VAIEQLEQYAPEVIDSFKELSKTGSVEFLAEPYAHSLASVFDVNEFERQVKMHADKLEQLFGKRPTSFFNTELIYSDEIGEIVSKMGFKAMLIDEAKHVMGWKSPNYVYKHAYVSKLKLLVRNHKLSDDFAFRFADLSLTAEKFISWIAGLPAEENVVNIAMGYEVLGV
;
A
#
# COMPACT_ATOMS: atom_id res chain seq x y z
N VAL A 1 8.34 12.30 -6.98
CA VAL A 1 8.82 13.52 -6.28
C VAL A 1 9.68 13.14 -5.07
N ALA A 2 9.18 12.39 -4.07
CA ALA A 2 9.96 12.03 -2.88
C ALA A 2 11.27 11.28 -3.22
N ILE A 3 11.21 10.33 -4.14
CA ILE A 3 12.40 9.58 -4.59
C ILE A 3 13.46 10.53 -5.18
N GLU A 4 13.07 11.51 -5.98
CA GLU A 4 14.00 12.49 -6.56
C GLU A 4 14.64 13.37 -5.49
N GLN A 5 13.87 13.75 -4.47
CA GLN A 5 14.40 14.49 -3.33
C GLN A 5 15.43 13.63 -2.55
N LEU A 6 15.14 12.35 -2.35
CA LEU A 6 16.08 11.43 -1.72
C LEU A 6 17.35 11.24 -2.59
N GLU A 7 17.21 11.08 -3.91
CA GLU A 7 18.37 10.99 -4.80
C GLU A 7 19.27 12.24 -4.72
N GLN A 8 18.65 13.41 -4.53
CA GLN A 8 19.38 14.69 -4.48
C GLN A 8 19.98 14.99 -3.11
N TYR A 9 19.24 14.73 -2.02
CA TYR A 9 19.58 15.23 -0.69
C TYR A 9 20.01 14.14 0.30
N ALA A 10 19.67 12.88 0.03
CA ALA A 10 19.97 11.73 0.90
C ALA A 10 20.16 10.44 0.09
N PRO A 11 21.15 10.41 -0.85
CA PRO A 11 21.34 9.26 -1.74
C PRO A 11 21.62 7.96 -1.01
N GLU A 12 22.20 8.01 0.20
CA GLU A 12 22.43 6.86 1.07
C GLU A 12 21.14 6.13 1.48
N VAL A 13 20.01 6.85 1.54
CA VAL A 13 18.69 6.24 1.78
C VAL A 13 18.25 5.41 0.59
N ILE A 14 18.47 5.92 -0.62
CA ILE A 14 18.20 5.16 -1.86
C ILE A 14 19.07 3.91 -1.92
N ASP A 15 20.33 3.99 -1.52
CA ASP A 15 21.21 2.82 -1.50
C ASP A 15 20.75 1.78 -0.47
N SER A 16 20.25 2.20 0.69
CA SER A 16 19.61 1.31 1.65
C SER A 16 18.41 0.58 1.07
N PHE A 17 17.54 1.29 0.31
CA PHE A 17 16.41 0.65 -0.38
C PHE A 17 16.86 -0.30 -1.50
N LYS A 18 17.96 -0.02 -2.21
CA LYS A 18 18.54 -0.95 -3.17
C LYS A 18 19.03 -2.24 -2.50
N GLU A 19 19.67 -2.13 -1.32
CA GLU A 19 20.08 -3.33 -0.55
C GLU A 19 18.85 -4.15 -0.11
N LEU A 20 17.81 -3.51 0.39
CA LEU A 20 16.54 -4.18 0.71
C LEU A 20 15.93 -4.88 -0.50
N SER A 21 15.95 -4.23 -1.67
CA SER A 21 15.45 -4.82 -2.92
C SER A 21 16.15 -6.13 -3.30
N LYS A 22 17.45 -6.24 -3.03
CA LYS A 22 18.26 -7.43 -3.33
C LYS A 22 17.90 -8.62 -2.45
N THR A 23 17.34 -8.41 -1.27
CA THR A 23 16.95 -9.48 -0.34
C THR A 23 15.83 -10.36 -0.88
N GLY A 24 15.00 -9.82 -1.77
CA GLY A 24 13.78 -10.47 -2.25
C GLY A 24 12.63 -10.48 -1.24
N SER A 25 12.81 -9.85 -0.08
CA SER A 25 11.82 -9.81 1.01
C SER A 25 10.90 -8.59 0.94
N VAL A 26 11.14 -7.65 0.02
CA VAL A 26 10.35 -6.43 -0.16
C VAL A 26 9.88 -6.28 -1.59
N GLU A 27 8.72 -5.68 -1.76
CA GLU A 27 8.20 -5.17 -3.02
C GLU A 27 7.89 -3.69 -2.86
N PHE A 28 8.38 -2.87 -3.78
CA PHE A 28 8.01 -1.46 -3.85
C PHE A 28 6.70 -1.35 -4.61
N LEU A 29 5.73 -0.65 -4.02
CA LEU A 29 4.41 -0.46 -4.63
C LEU A 29 4.47 0.67 -5.65
N ALA A 30 3.77 0.52 -6.78
CA ALA A 30 3.52 1.65 -7.66
C ALA A 30 2.43 2.55 -7.07
N GLU A 31 2.57 3.86 -7.30
CA GLU A 31 1.58 4.88 -6.92
C GLU A 31 1.57 6.01 -7.96
N PRO A 32 0.63 6.95 -7.90
CA PRO A 32 0.73 8.19 -8.69
C PRO A 32 2.01 8.96 -8.34
N TYR A 33 2.83 9.27 -9.34
CA TYR A 33 4.19 9.83 -9.17
C TYR A 33 4.26 11.06 -8.25
N ALA A 34 3.29 11.95 -8.35
CA ALA A 34 3.19 13.17 -7.55
C ALA A 34 2.28 13.02 -6.32
N HIS A 35 1.88 11.80 -5.97
CA HIS A 35 0.89 11.54 -4.90
C HIS A 35 -0.40 12.37 -5.13
N SER A 36 -0.85 12.44 -6.36
CA SER A 36 -1.96 13.28 -6.79
C SER A 36 -3.30 12.56 -6.75
N LEU A 37 -4.38 13.33 -6.77
CA LEU A 37 -5.75 12.82 -6.89
C LEU A 37 -6.18 12.56 -8.35
N ALA A 38 -5.24 12.40 -9.29
CA ALA A 38 -5.53 12.22 -10.70
C ALA A 38 -6.48 11.03 -10.97
N SER A 39 -6.45 9.99 -10.15
CA SER A 39 -7.35 8.84 -10.24
C SER A 39 -8.85 9.21 -10.21
N VAL A 40 -9.19 10.38 -9.68
CA VAL A 40 -10.58 10.86 -9.53
C VAL A 40 -10.96 11.83 -10.64
N PHE A 41 -9.99 12.56 -11.22
CA PHE A 41 -10.27 13.68 -12.11
C PHE A 41 -9.85 13.47 -13.55
N ASP A 42 -8.77 12.72 -13.82
CA ASP A 42 -8.21 12.55 -15.16
C ASP A 42 -7.50 11.19 -15.29
N VAL A 43 -8.14 10.27 -15.96
CA VAL A 43 -7.63 8.91 -16.17
C VAL A 43 -6.30 8.91 -16.93
N ASN A 44 -6.14 9.77 -17.95
CA ASN A 44 -4.92 9.80 -18.75
C ASN A 44 -3.73 10.29 -17.90
N GLU A 45 -3.94 11.32 -17.09
CA GLU A 45 -2.94 11.82 -16.18
C GLU A 45 -2.63 10.80 -15.07
N PHE A 46 -3.64 10.10 -14.56
CA PHE A 46 -3.46 9.02 -13.62
C PHE A 46 -2.55 7.92 -14.18
N GLU A 47 -2.89 7.38 -15.36
CA GLU A 47 -2.10 6.35 -16.02
C GLU A 47 -0.67 6.82 -16.31
N ARG A 48 -0.51 8.07 -16.75
CA ARG A 48 0.80 8.67 -17.00
C ARG A 48 1.65 8.71 -15.73
N GLN A 49 1.12 9.18 -14.61
CA GLN A 49 1.84 9.25 -13.34
C GLN A 49 2.20 7.88 -12.80
N VAL A 50 1.28 6.93 -12.85
CA VAL A 50 1.54 5.54 -12.41
C VAL A 50 2.63 4.90 -13.24
N LYS A 51 2.60 5.09 -14.56
CA LYS A 51 3.66 4.59 -15.44
C LYS A 51 5.01 5.22 -15.10
N MET A 52 5.07 6.54 -14.92
CA MET A 52 6.31 7.23 -14.53
C MET A 52 6.89 6.67 -13.23
N HIS A 53 6.04 6.44 -12.24
CA HIS A 53 6.49 5.88 -10.94
C HIS A 53 6.99 4.45 -11.09
N ALA A 54 6.25 3.60 -11.79
CA ALA A 54 6.64 2.21 -12.03
C ALA A 54 7.98 2.12 -12.81
N ASP A 55 8.15 2.96 -13.84
CA ASP A 55 9.40 3.03 -14.62
C ASP A 55 10.58 3.49 -13.75
N LYS A 56 10.35 4.47 -12.84
CA LYS A 56 11.37 4.95 -11.89
C LYS A 56 11.78 3.88 -10.89
N LEU A 57 10.81 3.15 -10.33
CA LEU A 57 11.08 2.03 -9.42
C LEU A 57 11.86 0.90 -10.11
N GLU A 58 11.48 0.55 -11.35
CA GLU A 58 12.18 -0.45 -12.13
C GLU A 58 13.62 -0.03 -12.43
N GLN A 59 13.85 1.24 -12.77
CA GLN A 59 15.18 1.81 -12.99
C GLN A 59 16.06 1.74 -11.73
N LEU A 60 15.52 2.05 -10.57
CA LEU A 60 16.28 2.11 -9.31
C LEU A 60 16.50 0.75 -8.68
N PHE A 61 15.50 -0.13 -8.73
CA PHE A 61 15.48 -1.37 -7.95
C PHE A 61 15.50 -2.65 -8.82
N GLY A 62 15.49 -2.50 -10.15
CA GLY A 62 15.62 -3.62 -11.09
C GLY A 62 14.38 -4.51 -11.22
N LYS A 63 13.27 -4.15 -10.57
CA LYS A 63 12.00 -4.88 -10.62
C LYS A 63 10.85 -3.92 -10.85
N ARG A 64 9.99 -4.26 -11.82
CA ARG A 64 8.74 -3.54 -12.03
C ARG A 64 7.74 -3.95 -10.95
N PRO A 65 7.08 -2.99 -10.27
CA PRO A 65 6.08 -3.30 -9.26
C PRO A 65 4.89 -4.06 -9.85
N THR A 66 4.36 -5.02 -9.10
CA THR A 66 3.14 -5.76 -9.46
C THR A 66 1.95 -5.41 -8.59
N SER A 67 2.21 -4.71 -7.50
CA SER A 67 1.21 -4.23 -6.55
C SER A 67 1.09 -2.71 -6.60
N PHE A 68 -0.10 -2.20 -6.33
CA PHE A 68 -0.46 -0.80 -6.47
C PHE A 68 -1.01 -0.22 -5.17
N PHE A 69 -0.67 1.02 -4.92
CA PHE A 69 -1.19 1.86 -3.86
C PHE A 69 -1.71 3.16 -4.47
N ASN A 70 -2.97 3.51 -4.22
CA ASN A 70 -3.47 4.80 -4.68
C ASN A 70 -3.29 5.87 -3.59
N THR A 71 -3.15 7.12 -4.00
CA THR A 71 -3.17 8.28 -3.11
C THR A 71 -4.32 8.15 -2.12
N GLU A 72 -4.02 8.30 -0.82
CA GLU A 72 -4.98 8.19 0.29
C GLU A 72 -5.81 6.89 0.31
N LEU A 73 -5.28 5.81 -0.28
CA LEU A 73 -5.98 4.51 -0.41
C LEU A 73 -7.34 4.61 -1.13
N ILE A 74 -7.57 5.67 -1.91
CA ILE A 74 -8.81 5.88 -2.65
C ILE A 74 -9.05 4.72 -3.61
N TYR A 75 -10.22 4.14 -3.51
CA TYR A 75 -10.66 3.04 -4.34
C TYR A 75 -12.09 3.25 -4.84
N SER A 76 -12.31 2.89 -6.09
CA SER A 76 -13.62 2.55 -6.68
C SER A 76 -13.42 1.36 -7.63
N ASP A 77 -14.52 0.74 -8.06
CA ASP A 77 -14.43 -0.36 -9.03
C ASP A 77 -13.85 0.13 -10.38
N GLU A 78 -14.13 1.37 -10.79
CA GLU A 78 -13.58 1.97 -12.01
C GLU A 78 -12.05 2.15 -11.89
N ILE A 79 -11.56 2.64 -10.74
CA ILE A 79 -10.12 2.76 -10.49
C ILE A 79 -9.47 1.37 -10.51
N GLY A 80 -10.10 0.38 -9.87
CA GLY A 80 -9.62 -1.00 -9.89
C GLY A 80 -9.52 -1.59 -11.29
N GLU A 81 -10.49 -1.31 -12.16
CA GLU A 81 -10.43 -1.72 -13.58
C GLU A 81 -9.24 -1.10 -14.31
N ILE A 82 -9.00 0.20 -14.13
CA ILE A 82 -7.88 0.91 -14.74
C ILE A 82 -6.55 0.30 -14.27
N VAL A 83 -6.39 0.15 -12.95
CA VAL A 83 -5.19 -0.45 -12.33
C VAL A 83 -4.94 -1.87 -12.84
N SER A 84 -5.99 -2.68 -12.98
CA SER A 84 -5.88 -4.02 -13.57
C SER A 84 -5.49 -4.00 -15.05
N LYS A 85 -6.03 -3.05 -15.86
CA LYS A 85 -5.65 -2.87 -17.27
C LYS A 85 -4.19 -2.46 -17.41
N MET A 86 -3.64 -1.72 -16.45
CA MET A 86 -2.22 -1.39 -16.39
C MET A 86 -1.32 -2.58 -16.02
N GLY A 87 -1.89 -3.74 -15.66
CA GLY A 87 -1.17 -4.99 -15.42
C GLY A 87 -0.86 -5.30 -13.96
N PHE A 88 -1.33 -4.49 -13.02
CA PHE A 88 -1.17 -4.77 -11.60
C PHE A 88 -2.01 -5.97 -11.16
N LYS A 89 -1.48 -6.74 -10.21
CA LYS A 89 -2.09 -7.97 -9.69
C LYS A 89 -2.79 -7.78 -8.35
N ALA A 90 -2.31 -6.81 -7.58
CA ALA A 90 -2.87 -6.47 -6.28
C ALA A 90 -2.96 -4.96 -6.08
N MET A 91 -3.93 -4.54 -5.29
CA MET A 91 -4.11 -3.14 -4.89
C MET A 91 -4.41 -3.10 -3.39
N LEU A 92 -3.67 -2.26 -2.67
CA LEU A 92 -3.96 -1.94 -1.28
C LEU A 92 -5.05 -0.89 -1.23
N ILE A 93 -6.07 -1.13 -0.39
CA ILE A 93 -7.23 -0.24 -0.23
C ILE A 93 -7.56 -0.05 1.26
N ASP A 94 -8.27 1.01 1.59
CA ASP A 94 -8.71 1.23 2.98
C ASP A 94 -9.96 0.42 3.33
N GLU A 95 -10.18 0.22 4.63
CA GLU A 95 -11.37 -0.41 5.19
C GLU A 95 -12.56 0.56 5.13
N ALA A 96 -13.30 0.53 4.05
CA ALA A 96 -14.53 1.31 3.91
C ALA A 96 -15.72 0.60 4.59
N LYS A 97 -15.91 0.82 5.90
CA LYS A 97 -16.93 0.12 6.71
C LYS A 97 -18.34 0.20 6.14
N HIS A 98 -18.71 1.32 5.53
CA HIS A 98 -20.02 1.49 4.90
C HIS A 98 -20.21 0.61 3.65
N VAL A 99 -19.11 0.18 3.01
CA VAL A 99 -19.13 -0.75 1.87
C VAL A 99 -18.97 -2.19 2.34
N MET A 100 -18.05 -2.43 3.25
CA MET A 100 -17.74 -3.77 3.76
C MET A 100 -18.83 -4.32 4.68
N GLY A 101 -19.55 -3.44 5.40
CA GLY A 101 -20.58 -3.83 6.35
C GLY A 101 -20.00 -4.70 7.48
N TRP A 102 -20.45 -5.94 7.56
CA TRP A 102 -20.00 -6.91 8.57
C TRP A 102 -18.73 -7.71 8.17
N LYS A 103 -18.24 -7.52 6.95
CA LYS A 103 -17.08 -8.27 6.45
C LYS A 103 -15.80 -7.78 7.13
N SER A 104 -14.92 -8.72 7.47
CA SER A 104 -13.60 -8.40 8.03
C SER A 104 -12.61 -7.93 6.96
N PRO A 105 -11.70 -6.97 7.27
CA PRO A 105 -10.59 -6.61 6.38
C PRO A 105 -9.53 -7.72 6.25
N ASN A 106 -9.58 -8.75 7.09
CA ASN A 106 -8.53 -9.76 7.22
C ASN A 106 -8.68 -10.94 6.25
N TYR A 107 -9.18 -10.64 5.06
CA TYR A 107 -9.26 -11.57 3.92
C TYR A 107 -8.70 -10.92 2.66
N VAL A 108 -8.22 -11.75 1.74
CA VAL A 108 -7.90 -11.31 0.38
C VAL A 108 -9.18 -11.24 -0.43
N TYR A 109 -9.56 -10.05 -0.81
CA TYR A 109 -10.70 -9.83 -1.70
C TYR A 109 -10.27 -9.85 -3.17
N LYS A 110 -11.24 -9.88 -4.05
CA LYS A 110 -11.04 -9.68 -5.49
C LYS A 110 -11.94 -8.57 -5.97
N HIS A 111 -11.49 -7.88 -6.98
CA HIS A 111 -12.31 -6.90 -7.68
C HIS A 111 -13.60 -7.52 -8.20
N ALA A 112 -14.72 -6.81 -8.11
CA ALA A 112 -16.06 -7.33 -8.42
C ALA A 112 -16.18 -7.86 -9.86
N TYR A 113 -15.61 -7.13 -10.82
CA TYR A 113 -15.71 -7.43 -12.26
C TYR A 113 -14.42 -7.99 -12.86
N VAL A 114 -13.26 -7.76 -12.24
CA VAL A 114 -11.96 -8.18 -12.74
C VAL A 114 -11.29 -9.11 -11.75
N SER A 115 -11.57 -10.40 -11.84
CA SER A 115 -11.13 -11.41 -10.87
C SER A 115 -9.59 -11.54 -10.70
N LYS A 116 -8.82 -11.02 -11.67
CA LYS A 116 -7.35 -11.05 -11.63
C LYS A 116 -6.77 -10.06 -10.62
N LEU A 117 -7.45 -8.94 -10.34
CA LEU A 117 -7.01 -7.96 -9.37
C LEU A 117 -7.42 -8.41 -7.96
N LYS A 118 -6.43 -8.58 -7.10
CA LYS A 118 -6.63 -8.83 -5.66
C LYS A 118 -6.68 -7.51 -4.93
N LEU A 119 -7.59 -7.42 -3.94
CA LEU A 119 -7.72 -6.27 -3.07
C LEU A 119 -7.24 -6.67 -1.68
N LEU A 120 -6.24 -5.97 -1.19
CA LEU A 120 -5.67 -6.11 0.14
C LEU A 120 -6.25 -4.98 0.99
N VAL A 121 -7.17 -5.31 1.87
CA VAL A 121 -7.84 -4.31 2.71
C VAL A 121 -6.97 -4.01 3.92
N ARG A 122 -6.64 -2.73 4.13
CA ARG A 122 -5.94 -2.26 5.33
C ARG A 122 -6.78 -2.57 6.56
N ASN A 123 -6.21 -3.23 7.56
CA ASN A 123 -6.84 -3.29 8.87
C ASN A 123 -6.68 -1.92 9.54
N HIS A 124 -7.73 -1.11 9.43
CA HIS A 124 -7.75 0.27 9.89
C HIS A 124 -7.39 0.39 11.38
N LYS A 125 -8.06 -0.42 12.22
CA LYS A 125 -7.87 -0.36 13.67
C LYS A 125 -6.42 -0.68 14.07
N LEU A 126 -5.88 -1.81 13.62
CA LEU A 126 -4.52 -2.20 13.98
C LEU A 126 -3.47 -1.25 13.41
N SER A 127 -3.68 -0.76 12.19
CA SER A 127 -2.78 0.22 11.58
C SER A 127 -2.76 1.54 12.35
N ASP A 128 -3.92 2.06 12.73
CA ASP A 128 -4.03 3.32 13.46
C ASP A 128 -3.59 3.20 14.92
N ASP A 129 -3.87 2.07 15.57
CA ASP A 129 -3.37 1.81 16.92
C ASP A 129 -1.83 1.83 16.95
N PHE A 130 -1.20 1.28 15.91
CA PHE A 130 0.25 1.31 15.78
C PHE A 130 0.76 2.71 15.39
N ALA A 131 0.16 3.34 14.38
CA ALA A 131 0.68 4.57 13.78
C ALA A 131 0.47 5.82 14.67
N PHE A 132 -0.69 5.92 15.32
CA PHE A 132 -1.11 7.17 15.96
C PHE A 132 -1.37 7.04 17.46
N ARG A 133 -1.55 5.83 17.97
CA ARG A 133 -1.91 5.59 19.37
C ARG A 133 -0.89 4.73 20.12
N PHE A 134 0.31 4.57 19.56
CA PHE A 134 1.34 3.74 20.15
C PHE A 134 1.66 4.15 21.61
N ALA A 135 1.93 5.44 21.83
CA ALA A 135 2.23 5.96 23.15
C ALA A 135 1.02 5.93 24.09
N ASP A 136 -0.15 6.35 23.61
CA ASP A 136 -1.40 6.42 24.40
C ASP A 136 -1.85 5.03 24.91
N LEU A 137 -1.65 4.01 24.08
CA LEU A 137 -2.00 2.65 24.42
C LEU A 137 -0.89 1.93 25.20
N SER A 138 0.25 2.57 25.46
CA SER A 138 1.45 1.93 25.99
C SER A 138 1.72 0.61 25.27
N LEU A 139 1.79 0.72 23.93
CA LEU A 139 1.87 -0.45 23.05
C LEU A 139 3.26 -1.09 23.16
N THR A 140 3.30 -2.40 23.32
CA THR A 140 4.50 -3.21 23.23
C THR A 140 4.35 -4.22 22.10
N ALA A 141 5.45 -4.79 21.63
CA ALA A 141 5.43 -5.82 20.59
C ALA A 141 4.55 -7.01 21.01
N GLU A 142 4.66 -7.46 22.27
CA GLU A 142 3.89 -8.59 22.81
C GLU A 142 2.40 -8.28 22.82
N LYS A 143 2.03 -7.06 23.24
CA LYS A 143 0.63 -6.61 23.26
C LYS A 143 0.05 -6.56 21.85
N PHE A 144 0.78 -5.99 20.89
CA PHE A 144 0.34 -5.91 19.51
C PHE A 144 0.20 -7.30 18.88
N ILE A 145 1.18 -8.18 19.09
CA ILE A 145 1.13 -9.57 18.62
C ILE A 145 -0.05 -10.32 19.26
N SER A 146 -0.35 -10.08 20.54
CA SER A 146 -1.49 -10.72 21.21
C SER A 146 -2.84 -10.33 20.57
N TRP A 147 -2.97 -9.10 20.08
CA TRP A 147 -4.17 -8.66 19.36
C TRP A 147 -4.31 -9.36 18.00
N ILE A 148 -3.21 -9.51 17.28
CA ILE A 148 -3.21 -10.26 16.00
C ILE A 148 -3.53 -11.74 16.26
N ALA A 149 -2.91 -12.35 17.27
CA ALA A 149 -3.15 -13.74 17.64
C ALA A 149 -4.58 -14.00 18.16
N GLY A 150 -5.26 -12.96 18.64
CA GLY A 150 -6.65 -13.03 19.09
C GLY A 150 -7.69 -12.91 17.97
N LEU A 151 -7.27 -12.71 16.72
CA LEU A 151 -8.18 -12.69 15.58
C LEU A 151 -8.77 -14.09 15.32
N PRO A 152 -9.98 -14.18 14.74
CA PRO A 152 -10.56 -15.45 14.35
C PRO A 152 -9.63 -16.29 13.48
N ALA A 153 -9.55 -17.59 13.72
CA ALA A 153 -8.63 -18.49 13.03
C ALA A 153 -8.88 -18.59 11.50
N GLU A 154 -10.08 -18.30 11.05
CA GLU A 154 -10.47 -18.23 9.64
C GLU A 154 -9.96 -16.94 8.94
N GLU A 155 -9.60 -15.92 9.68
CA GLU A 155 -9.00 -14.69 9.16
C GLU A 155 -7.50 -14.92 8.92
N ASN A 156 -7.12 -15.07 7.67
CA ASN A 156 -5.82 -15.61 7.29
C ASN A 156 -4.81 -14.58 6.77
N VAL A 157 -5.19 -13.30 6.74
CA VAL A 157 -4.31 -12.21 6.34
C VAL A 157 -4.60 -10.96 7.16
N VAL A 158 -3.56 -10.24 7.56
CA VAL A 158 -3.68 -8.92 8.20
C VAL A 158 -2.80 -7.94 7.44
N ASN A 159 -3.40 -6.94 6.84
CA ASN A 159 -2.67 -5.89 6.13
C ASN A 159 -2.53 -4.68 7.04
N ILE A 160 -1.31 -4.42 7.50
CA ILE A 160 -0.94 -3.20 8.22
C ILE A 160 -0.36 -2.22 7.22
N ALA A 161 -0.93 -1.02 7.16
CA ALA A 161 -0.43 0.05 6.29
C ALA A 161 -0.39 1.37 7.05
N MET A 162 0.74 2.05 6.97
CA MET A 162 1.01 3.32 7.65
C MET A 162 2.07 4.10 6.90
N GLY A 163 2.19 5.40 7.19
CA GLY A 163 3.26 6.21 6.67
C GLY A 163 4.63 5.75 7.19
N TYR A 164 5.66 5.87 6.36
CA TYR A 164 7.01 5.42 6.72
C TYR A 164 7.62 6.25 7.86
N GLU A 165 7.21 7.50 7.99
CA GLU A 165 7.61 8.44 9.05
C GLU A 165 7.28 7.92 10.47
N VAL A 166 6.27 7.08 10.61
CA VAL A 166 5.88 6.49 11.91
C VAL A 166 7.01 5.69 12.55
N LEU A 167 7.92 5.15 11.74
CA LEU A 167 9.05 4.36 12.22
C LEU A 167 10.24 5.22 12.69
N GLY A 168 10.18 6.55 12.52
CA GLY A 168 11.26 7.48 12.82
C GLY A 168 10.95 8.54 13.91
N VAL A 169 9.80 8.46 14.54
CA VAL A 169 9.38 9.39 15.60
C VAL A 169 9.35 8.73 16.96
#